data_3cc5a5cc976b92d3da6401b9e033179b
#
_entry.id   3cc5a5cc976b92d3da6401b9e033179b
#
_cell.length_a   1.000
_cell.length_b   1.000
_cell.length_c   1.000
_cell.angle_alpha   90.00
_cell.angle_beta   90.00
_cell.angle_gamma   90.00
#
_symmetry.space_group_name_H-M   'P 1'
#
loop_
_entity.id
_entity.type
_entity.pdbx_description
1 polymer ?
#
loop_
_entity_poly.entity_id
_entity_poly.type
_entity_poly.pdbx_seq_one_letter_code
_entity_poly.pdbx_strand_id
1 'polypeptide(L)'
;MAKINNLIVKDLSIRNCSINGIDYICITDIAKQKNPMEPKDVVKNWMRLKNTLEYLGLWEQLNNPEFKGVEFDPLLKEAGSNSFTMSPTRWVELTGATGIVTKNGSGGGTFAQRDIAFKFASWVSVEFELYLIKEFQRLKQEEQKQLGWSAQRELAKINYHIHTDAIKHNLIPDEITQQQKSIIYASEADVLNVAMFGITAKQWRDQFPNLKGNIRDYAGINQLICLSNMENLNAVFINENIPQTERLIKLNRIAIQQMCILEDVENRKLLK
;
A
#
# COMPACT_ATOMS: atom_id res chain seq x y z
N MET A 1 18.41 15.91 24.88
CA MET A 1 17.44 15.00 25.56
C MET A 1 16.36 14.59 24.58
N ALA A 2 16.05 13.32 24.47
CA ALA A 2 14.99 12.85 23.58
C ALA A 2 13.62 13.34 24.09
N LYS A 3 12.85 14.01 23.25
CA LYS A 3 11.51 14.51 23.58
C LYS A 3 10.59 13.30 23.72
N ILE A 4 9.95 13.14 24.88
CA ILE A 4 8.97 12.08 25.12
C ILE A 4 7.61 12.60 24.68
N ASN A 5 6.96 11.88 23.77
CA ASN A 5 5.59 12.11 23.31
C ASN A 5 4.68 10.98 23.84
N ASN A 6 3.38 11.20 23.84
CA ASN A 6 2.39 10.20 24.23
C ASN A 6 1.58 9.76 23.02
N LEU A 7 1.47 8.44 22.83
CA LEU A 7 0.58 7.79 21.88
C LEU A 7 -0.62 7.23 22.66
N ILE A 8 -1.83 7.55 22.26
CA ILE A 8 -3.04 7.00 22.89
C ILE A 8 -3.52 5.81 22.03
N VAL A 9 -3.54 4.62 22.63
CA VAL A 9 -4.03 3.39 21.97
C VAL A 9 -5.06 2.75 22.90
N LYS A 10 -6.32 2.71 22.46
CA LYS A 10 -7.46 2.35 23.34
C LYS A 10 -7.25 3.03 24.70
N ASP A 11 -7.68 3.50 25.48
CA ASP A 11 -7.54 4.24 26.75
C ASP A 11 -6.15 4.21 27.43
N LEU A 12 -5.10 3.72 26.74
CA LEU A 12 -3.73 3.67 27.24
C LEU A 12 -2.88 4.77 26.65
N SER A 13 -2.24 5.54 27.54
CA SER A 13 -1.20 6.48 27.17
C SER A 13 0.15 5.78 27.17
N ILE A 14 0.71 5.54 25.99
CA ILE A 14 1.99 4.88 25.78
C ILE A 14 3.01 5.95 25.40
N ARG A 15 4.05 6.09 26.19
CA ARG A 15 5.14 7.02 25.90
C ARG A 15 5.98 6.52 24.74
N ASN A 16 6.41 7.44 23.91
CA ASN A 16 7.40 7.19 22.87
C ASN A 16 8.49 8.26 22.89
N CYS A 17 9.64 7.95 22.32
CA CYS A 17 10.72 8.92 22.14
C CYS A 17 11.52 8.58 20.88
N SER A 18 12.13 9.58 20.26
CA SER A 18 13.06 9.38 19.16
C SER A 18 14.50 9.59 19.66
N ILE A 19 15.39 8.66 19.33
CA ILE A 19 16.82 8.70 19.64
C ILE A 19 17.57 8.50 18.33
N ASN A 20 18.36 9.50 17.91
CA ASN A 20 19.11 9.47 16.64
C ASN A 20 18.23 9.18 15.40
N GLY A 21 16.98 9.69 15.39
CA GLY A 21 16.04 9.47 14.29
C GLY A 21 15.32 8.12 14.32
N ILE A 22 15.58 7.27 15.31
CA ILE A 22 14.91 5.98 15.51
C ILE A 22 13.84 6.12 16.60
N ASP A 23 12.63 5.65 16.33
CA ASP A 23 11.50 5.72 17.25
C ASP A 23 11.47 4.52 18.19
N TYR A 24 11.35 4.83 19.49
CA TYR A 24 11.23 3.85 20.57
C TYR A 24 9.92 4.03 21.31
N ILE A 25 9.25 2.92 21.60
CA ILE A 25 7.95 2.84 22.29
C ILE A 25 8.18 2.24 23.68
N CYS A 26 7.54 2.82 24.69
CA CYS A 26 7.66 2.36 26.07
C CYS A 26 6.93 1.03 26.29
N ILE A 27 7.64 -0.08 26.27
CA ILE A 27 7.07 -1.41 26.52
C ILE A 27 6.66 -1.63 27.99
N THR A 28 7.22 -0.85 28.92
CA THR A 28 6.75 -0.84 30.31
C THR A 28 5.32 -0.30 30.43
N ASP A 29 4.93 0.68 29.61
CA ASP A 29 3.55 1.19 29.61
C ASP A 29 2.58 0.16 28.99
N ILE A 30 3.00 -0.55 27.96
CA ILE A 30 2.25 -1.68 27.39
C ILE A 30 2.08 -2.81 28.43
N ALA A 31 3.13 -3.12 29.19
CA ALA A 31 3.14 -4.16 30.22
C ALA A 31 2.12 -3.92 31.33
N LYS A 32 1.73 -2.65 31.59
CA LYS A 32 0.70 -2.30 32.58
C LYS A 32 -0.67 -2.92 32.25
N GLN A 33 -0.95 -3.24 31.00
CA GLN A 33 -2.18 -3.94 30.63
C GLN A 33 -2.27 -5.32 31.29
N LYS A 34 -1.13 -6.02 31.40
CA LYS A 34 -1.08 -7.38 31.97
C LYS A 34 -0.88 -7.37 33.48
N ASN A 35 -0.07 -6.45 33.98
CA ASN A 35 0.16 -6.26 35.42
C ASN A 35 0.45 -4.77 35.71
N PRO A 36 -0.56 -4.01 36.16
CA PRO A 36 -0.39 -2.60 36.49
C PRO A 36 0.56 -2.35 37.67
N MET A 37 0.65 -3.29 38.61
CA MET A 37 1.45 -3.14 39.82
C MET A 37 2.95 -3.39 39.56
N GLU A 38 3.27 -4.44 38.80
CA GLU A 38 4.65 -4.85 38.51
C GLU A 38 4.90 -5.01 37.00
N PRO A 39 4.79 -3.93 36.21
CA PRO A 39 4.95 -4.01 34.77
C PRO A 39 6.38 -4.39 34.34
N LYS A 40 7.37 -4.11 35.16
CA LYS A 40 8.78 -4.51 34.91
C LYS A 40 8.96 -6.02 34.90
N ASP A 41 8.21 -6.74 35.73
CA ASP A 41 8.29 -8.19 35.78
C ASP A 41 7.63 -8.84 34.55
N VAL A 42 6.61 -8.21 33.98
CA VAL A 42 6.05 -8.64 32.69
C VAL A 42 7.11 -8.60 31.61
N VAL A 43 7.91 -7.51 31.54
CA VAL A 43 9.00 -7.39 30.55
C VAL A 43 10.09 -8.44 30.81
N LYS A 44 10.51 -8.66 32.05
CA LYS A 44 11.49 -9.71 32.40
C LYS A 44 10.98 -11.11 32.04
N ASN A 45 9.71 -11.41 32.33
CA ASN A 45 9.11 -12.70 31.98
C ASN A 45 9.08 -12.96 30.48
N TRP A 46 8.80 -11.90 29.68
CA TRP A 46 8.88 -12.00 28.23
C TRP A 46 10.32 -12.26 27.76
N MET A 47 11.32 -11.59 28.35
CA MET A 47 12.73 -11.78 27.98
C MET A 47 13.34 -13.11 28.45
N ARG A 48 12.66 -13.86 29.30
CA ARG A 48 13.08 -15.23 29.67
C ARG A 48 12.77 -16.27 28.60
N LEU A 49 11.84 -15.97 27.70
CA LEU A 49 11.41 -16.89 26.66
C LEU A 49 12.49 -17.05 25.59
N LYS A 50 12.77 -18.29 25.20
CA LYS A 50 13.77 -18.57 24.17
C LYS A 50 13.45 -17.91 22.85
N ASN A 51 12.19 -18.01 22.41
CA ASN A 51 11.72 -17.37 21.16
C ASN A 51 11.81 -15.84 21.20
N THR A 52 11.74 -15.23 22.37
CA THR A 52 11.97 -13.79 22.54
C THR A 52 13.43 -13.43 22.29
N LEU A 53 14.35 -14.16 22.90
CA LEU A 53 15.78 -13.90 22.68
C LEU A 53 16.21 -14.21 21.26
N GLU A 54 15.68 -15.25 20.63
CA GLU A 54 15.89 -15.52 19.20
C GLU A 54 15.45 -14.33 18.34
N TYR A 55 14.27 -13.78 18.62
CA TYR A 55 13.76 -12.60 17.89
C TYR A 55 14.63 -11.35 18.13
N LEU A 56 15.00 -11.08 19.38
CA LEU A 56 15.84 -9.93 19.73
C LEU A 56 17.23 -10.05 19.11
N GLY A 57 17.84 -11.24 19.17
CA GLY A 57 19.14 -11.49 18.56
C GLY A 57 19.12 -11.32 17.04
N LEU A 58 18.11 -11.87 16.37
CA LEU A 58 17.93 -11.68 14.91
C LEU A 58 17.73 -10.22 14.56
N TRP A 59 16.91 -9.49 15.33
CA TRP A 59 16.69 -8.06 15.10
C TRP A 59 18.00 -7.26 15.22
N GLU A 60 18.79 -7.54 16.27
CA GLU A 60 20.08 -6.87 16.48
C GLU A 60 21.08 -7.20 15.35
N GLN A 61 21.18 -8.46 14.95
CA GLN A 61 22.05 -8.87 13.83
C GLN A 61 21.72 -8.14 12.52
N LEU A 62 20.46 -7.85 12.28
CA LEU A 62 20.00 -7.13 11.07
C LEU A 62 20.19 -5.61 11.15
N ASN A 63 20.15 -5.03 12.34
CA ASN A 63 20.04 -3.56 12.53
C ASN A 63 21.19 -2.94 13.31
N ASN A 64 22.07 -3.75 13.95
CA ASN A 64 23.14 -3.30 14.82
C ASN A 64 24.48 -3.96 14.46
N PRO A 65 25.36 -3.29 13.71
CA PRO A 65 26.66 -3.82 13.34
C PRO A 65 27.60 -4.11 14.53
N GLU A 66 27.37 -3.45 15.68
CA GLU A 66 28.16 -3.61 16.91
C GLU A 66 27.62 -4.69 17.83
N PHE A 67 26.62 -5.47 17.39
CA PHE A 67 26.02 -6.51 18.20
C PHE A 67 27.00 -7.65 18.49
N LYS A 68 27.12 -8.01 19.78
CA LYS A 68 28.06 -9.03 20.24
C LYS A 68 27.43 -10.43 20.15
N GLY A 69 27.46 -11.02 18.97
CA GLY A 69 26.89 -12.35 18.72
C GLY A 69 27.54 -13.48 19.52
N VAL A 70 28.84 -13.38 19.82
CA VAL A 70 29.57 -14.39 20.63
C VAL A 70 29.03 -14.45 22.07
N GLU A 71 28.74 -13.29 22.67
CA GLU A 71 28.15 -13.18 24.00
C GLU A 71 26.66 -13.56 24.02
N PHE A 72 25.99 -13.46 22.88
CA PHE A 72 24.58 -13.83 22.73
C PHE A 72 24.37 -15.36 22.69
N ASP A 73 25.24 -16.12 22.05
CA ASP A 73 25.07 -17.58 21.87
C ASP A 73 24.89 -18.37 23.18
N PRO A 74 25.67 -18.13 24.27
CA PRO A 74 25.44 -18.79 25.57
C PRO A 74 24.09 -18.43 26.17
N LEU A 75 23.65 -17.14 26.05
CA LEU A 75 22.37 -16.69 26.58
C LEU A 75 21.21 -17.39 25.90
N LEU A 76 21.30 -17.62 24.59
CA LEU A 76 20.28 -18.31 23.83
C LEU A 76 20.18 -19.81 24.20
N LYS A 77 21.31 -20.46 24.52
CA LYS A 77 21.33 -21.87 24.98
C LYS A 77 20.66 -22.05 26.33
N GLU A 78 20.82 -21.07 27.24
CA GLU A 78 20.23 -21.11 28.58
C GLU A 78 18.77 -20.65 28.62
N ALA A 79 18.35 -19.90 27.61
CA ALA A 79 17.03 -19.29 27.53
C ALA A 79 15.91 -20.34 27.60
N GLY A 80 14.87 -20.03 28.37
CA GLY A 80 13.71 -20.90 28.58
C GLY A 80 13.91 -21.91 29.72
N SER A 81 15.11 -22.05 30.30
CA SER A 81 15.29 -22.87 31.52
C SER A 81 14.68 -22.15 32.74
N ASN A 82 14.33 -22.94 33.77
CA ASN A 82 13.71 -22.43 34.99
C ASN A 82 14.61 -21.41 35.74
N SER A 83 15.93 -21.62 35.71
CA SER A 83 16.92 -20.76 36.35
C SER A 83 17.27 -19.52 35.54
N PHE A 84 16.95 -19.48 34.25
CA PHE A 84 17.32 -18.37 33.38
C PHE A 84 16.51 -17.12 33.68
N THR A 85 17.20 -16.01 33.86
CA THR A 85 16.60 -14.68 34.03
C THR A 85 17.30 -13.67 33.14
N MET A 86 16.53 -12.84 32.47
CA MET A 86 17.06 -11.78 31.64
C MET A 86 16.31 -10.46 31.94
N SER A 87 17.08 -9.39 32.16
CA SER A 87 16.52 -8.03 32.26
C SER A 87 16.94 -7.20 31.06
N PRO A 88 16.16 -6.15 30.69
CA PRO A 88 16.54 -5.23 29.61
C PRO A 88 17.93 -4.63 29.81
N THR A 89 18.29 -4.22 31.01
CA THR A 89 19.61 -3.65 31.31
C THR A 89 20.72 -4.68 31.07
N ARG A 90 20.57 -5.89 31.63
CA ARG A 90 21.55 -6.97 31.44
C ARG A 90 21.70 -7.36 29.97
N TRP A 91 20.59 -7.36 29.20
CA TRP A 91 20.61 -7.62 27.77
C TRP A 91 21.50 -6.61 27.04
N VAL A 92 21.28 -5.31 27.27
CA VAL A 92 22.06 -4.23 26.65
C VAL A 92 23.53 -4.29 27.03
N GLU A 93 23.82 -4.51 28.33
CA GLU A 93 25.20 -4.56 28.85
C GLU A 93 26.01 -5.70 28.27
N LEU A 94 25.42 -6.89 28.16
CA LEU A 94 26.11 -8.08 27.68
C LEU A 94 26.30 -8.08 26.15
N THR A 95 25.26 -7.69 25.41
CA THR A 95 25.23 -7.88 23.95
C THR A 95 25.52 -6.61 23.16
N GLY A 96 25.57 -5.44 23.81
CA GLY A 96 25.66 -4.16 23.10
C GLY A 96 24.42 -3.82 22.30
N ALA A 97 23.26 -4.39 22.68
CA ALA A 97 21.99 -4.21 21.98
C ALA A 97 21.56 -2.75 21.92
N THR A 98 20.98 -2.36 20.79
CA THR A 98 20.45 -1.01 20.54
C THR A 98 18.92 -0.99 20.42
N GLY A 99 18.29 -2.12 20.09
CA GLY A 99 16.84 -2.22 19.92
C GLY A 99 16.02 -2.00 21.18
N ILE A 100 16.66 -2.12 22.37
CA ILE A 100 16.05 -1.86 23.68
C ILE A 100 16.90 -0.83 24.44
N VAL A 101 16.23 0.16 25.03
CA VAL A 101 16.85 1.21 25.83
C VAL A 101 16.16 1.29 27.19
N THR A 102 16.92 1.37 28.28
CA THR A 102 16.41 1.55 29.64
C THR A 102 16.65 2.95 30.12
N LYS A 103 15.64 3.57 30.73
CA LYS A 103 15.74 4.87 31.40
C LYS A 103 15.38 4.73 32.87
N ASN A 104 16.19 5.31 33.73
CA ASN A 104 15.97 5.35 35.17
C ASN A 104 15.31 6.68 35.60
N GLY A 105 14.75 6.71 36.81
CA GLY A 105 14.18 7.92 37.46
C GLY A 105 12.69 8.11 37.16
N SER A 106 12.20 9.32 37.50
CA SER A 106 10.83 9.75 37.27
C SER A 106 10.55 9.82 35.77
N GLY A 107 9.56 9.05 35.30
CA GLY A 107 9.31 8.88 33.88
C GLY A 107 10.20 7.83 33.21
N GLY A 108 10.97 7.05 33.98
CA GLY A 108 11.77 5.93 33.49
C GLY A 108 10.92 4.77 32.95
N GLY A 109 11.60 3.79 32.36
CA GLY A 109 10.98 2.59 31.78
C GLY A 109 11.89 1.93 30.75
N THR A 110 11.40 0.84 30.21
CA THR A 110 12.04 0.14 29.08
C THR A 110 11.37 0.59 27.79
N PHE A 111 12.17 1.09 26.89
CA PHE A 111 11.76 1.52 25.56
C PHE A 111 12.34 0.56 24.53
N ALA A 112 11.56 0.16 23.58
CA ALA A 112 11.97 -0.74 22.52
C ALA A 112 11.69 -0.12 21.15
N GLN A 113 12.54 -0.46 20.18
CA GLN A 113 12.31 -0.10 18.78
C GLN A 113 10.96 -0.66 18.32
N ARG A 114 10.36 -0.04 17.32
CA ARG A 114 8.98 -0.29 16.88
C ARG A 114 8.66 -1.78 16.68
N ASP A 115 9.52 -2.51 15.96
CA ASP A 115 9.28 -3.94 15.67
C ASP A 115 9.29 -4.78 16.93
N ILE A 116 10.25 -4.52 17.82
CA ILE A 116 10.37 -5.17 19.12
C ILE A 116 9.18 -4.86 20.02
N ALA A 117 8.72 -3.58 20.02
CA ALA A 117 7.56 -3.16 20.78
C ALA A 117 6.27 -3.83 20.28
N PHE A 118 6.10 -3.99 18.97
CA PHE A 118 4.97 -4.71 18.39
C PHE A 118 5.01 -6.20 18.74
N LYS A 119 6.19 -6.84 18.68
CA LYS A 119 6.37 -8.24 19.11
C LYS A 119 6.01 -8.41 20.58
N PHE A 120 6.42 -7.49 21.45
CA PHE A 120 6.05 -7.48 22.86
C PHE A 120 4.53 -7.28 23.05
N ALA A 121 3.93 -6.32 22.39
CA ALA A 121 2.49 -6.05 22.48
C ALA A 121 1.64 -7.25 22.02
N SER A 122 2.05 -7.95 20.97
CA SER A 122 1.42 -9.21 20.51
C SER A 122 1.49 -10.31 21.58
N TRP A 123 2.60 -10.42 22.28
CA TRP A 123 2.72 -11.37 23.39
C TRP A 123 1.90 -10.98 24.62
N VAL A 124 1.69 -9.69 24.86
CA VAL A 124 0.87 -9.18 25.98
C VAL A 124 -0.62 -9.37 25.71
N SER A 125 -1.07 -9.12 24.48
CA SER A 125 -2.49 -9.15 24.08
C SER A 125 -2.70 -9.95 22.80
N VAL A 126 -3.46 -11.04 22.92
CA VAL A 126 -3.88 -11.88 21.77
C VAL A 126 -4.79 -11.10 20.81
N GLU A 127 -5.63 -10.20 21.33
CA GLU A 127 -6.48 -9.34 20.51
C GLU A 127 -5.63 -8.39 19.64
N PHE A 128 -4.54 -7.88 20.21
CA PHE A 128 -3.62 -7.02 19.45
C PHE A 128 -2.87 -7.81 18.37
N GLU A 129 -2.44 -9.03 18.67
CA GLU A 129 -1.81 -9.93 17.69
C GLU A 129 -2.76 -10.21 16.51
N LEU A 130 -4.01 -10.55 16.80
CA LEU A 130 -5.03 -10.79 15.77
C LEU A 130 -5.31 -9.54 14.95
N TYR A 131 -5.36 -8.37 15.60
CA TYR A 131 -5.52 -7.08 14.91
C TYR A 131 -4.38 -6.82 13.93
N LEU A 132 -3.12 -7.01 14.34
CA LEU A 132 -1.95 -6.83 13.47
C LEU A 132 -2.00 -7.75 12.24
N ILE A 133 -2.38 -9.02 12.43
CA ILE A 133 -2.49 -9.99 11.34
C ILE A 133 -3.57 -9.54 10.33
N LYS A 134 -4.75 -9.15 10.83
CA LYS A 134 -5.84 -8.69 9.96
C LYS A 134 -5.49 -7.39 9.22
N GLU A 135 -4.83 -6.46 9.90
CA GLU A 135 -4.41 -5.20 9.29
C GLU A 135 -3.34 -5.40 8.22
N PHE A 136 -2.39 -6.31 8.46
CA PHE A 136 -1.42 -6.71 7.43
C PHE A 136 -2.10 -7.30 6.19
N GLN A 137 -3.08 -8.20 6.39
CA GLN A 137 -3.85 -8.78 5.29
C GLN A 137 -4.63 -7.71 4.51
N ARG A 138 -5.26 -6.76 5.21
CA ARG A 138 -5.97 -5.63 4.61
C ARG A 138 -5.04 -4.76 3.77
N LEU A 139 -3.88 -4.37 4.32
CA LEU A 139 -2.89 -3.56 3.63
C LEU A 139 -2.31 -4.26 2.40
N LYS A 140 -2.05 -5.57 2.48
CA LYS A 140 -1.60 -6.36 1.32
C LYS A 140 -2.64 -6.43 0.21
N GLN A 141 -3.91 -6.57 0.55
CA GLN A 141 -4.99 -6.53 -0.44
C GLN A 141 -5.11 -5.15 -1.10
N GLU A 142 -4.97 -4.06 -0.32
CA GLU A 142 -4.98 -2.70 -0.85
C GLU A 142 -3.76 -2.43 -1.74
N GLU A 143 -2.57 -2.86 -1.33
CA GLU A 143 -1.35 -2.75 -2.14
C GLU A 143 -1.51 -3.46 -3.49
N GLN A 144 -2.04 -4.69 -3.51
CA GLN A 144 -2.32 -5.43 -4.74
C GLN A 144 -3.32 -4.71 -5.66
N LYS A 145 -4.37 -4.12 -5.07
CA LYS A 145 -5.33 -3.30 -5.84
C LYS A 145 -4.64 -2.07 -6.44
N GLN A 146 -3.84 -1.35 -5.65
CA GLN A 146 -3.14 -0.15 -6.10
C GLN A 146 -2.13 -0.45 -7.21
N LEU A 147 -1.38 -1.56 -7.12
CA LEU A 147 -0.46 -2.01 -8.17
C LEU A 147 -1.21 -2.31 -9.48
N GLY A 148 -2.35 -2.99 -9.40
CA GLY A 148 -3.22 -3.23 -10.55
C GLY A 148 -3.70 -1.94 -11.21
N TRP A 149 -4.14 -0.96 -10.41
CA TRP A 149 -4.56 0.37 -10.89
C TRP A 149 -3.42 1.18 -11.53
N SER A 150 -2.22 1.11 -10.96
CA SER A 150 -1.05 1.80 -11.49
C SER A 150 -0.65 1.27 -12.87
N ALA A 151 -0.56 -0.05 -13.03
CA ALA A 151 -0.25 -0.67 -14.31
C ALA A 151 -1.30 -0.34 -15.39
N GLN A 152 -2.60 -0.35 -15.03
CA GLN A 152 -3.68 -0.01 -15.93
C GLN A 152 -3.65 1.46 -16.36
N ARG A 153 -3.33 2.39 -15.43
CA ARG A 153 -3.17 3.81 -15.77
C ARG A 153 -2.02 4.04 -16.75
N GLU A 154 -0.89 3.39 -16.57
CA GLU A 154 0.25 3.52 -17.48
C GLU A 154 -0.07 2.96 -18.87
N LEU A 155 -0.75 1.79 -18.95
CA LEU A 155 -1.21 1.24 -20.23
C LEU A 155 -2.20 2.17 -20.93
N ALA A 156 -3.18 2.71 -20.21
CA ALA A 156 -4.14 3.66 -20.77
C ALA A 156 -3.45 4.93 -21.28
N LYS A 157 -2.45 5.44 -20.56
CA LYS A 157 -1.66 6.59 -20.96
C LYS A 157 -0.86 6.33 -22.24
N ILE A 158 -0.22 5.16 -22.33
CA ILE A 158 0.52 4.75 -23.53
C ILE A 158 -0.42 4.62 -24.72
N ASN A 159 -1.56 3.95 -24.56
CA ASN A 159 -2.54 3.78 -25.65
C ASN A 159 -3.13 5.13 -26.10
N TYR A 160 -3.40 6.03 -25.16
CA TYR A 160 -3.81 7.40 -25.49
C TYR A 160 -2.73 8.14 -26.33
N HIS A 161 -1.45 7.98 -25.99
CA HIS A 161 -0.36 8.57 -26.79
C HIS A 161 -0.28 7.96 -28.19
N ILE A 162 -0.38 6.64 -28.31
CA ILE A 162 -0.40 5.95 -29.62
C ILE A 162 -1.56 6.47 -30.47
N HIS A 163 -2.74 6.58 -29.86
CA HIS A 163 -3.94 7.07 -30.57
C HIS A 163 -3.80 8.52 -31.01
N THR A 164 -3.36 9.42 -30.12
CA THR A 164 -3.16 10.83 -30.44
C THR A 164 -2.07 11.07 -31.46
N ASP A 165 -1.03 10.24 -31.48
CA ASP A 165 0.03 10.27 -32.48
C ASP A 165 -0.48 9.86 -33.86
N ALA A 166 -1.29 8.80 -33.94
CA ALA A 166 -1.94 8.38 -35.18
C ALA A 166 -2.86 9.49 -35.75
N ILE A 167 -3.65 10.15 -34.90
CA ILE A 167 -4.48 11.31 -35.30
C ILE A 167 -3.58 12.44 -35.84
N LYS A 168 -2.51 12.75 -35.14
CA LYS A 168 -1.59 13.82 -35.52
C LYS A 168 -1.00 13.62 -36.90
N HIS A 169 -0.54 12.41 -37.20
CA HIS A 169 0.17 12.12 -38.45
C HIS A 169 -0.76 11.89 -39.65
N ASN A 170 -1.98 11.39 -39.44
CA ASN A 170 -2.85 10.97 -40.54
C ASN A 170 -4.08 11.86 -40.75
N LEU A 171 -4.56 12.54 -39.69
CA LEU A 171 -5.83 13.30 -39.77
C LEU A 171 -5.67 14.81 -39.63
N ILE A 172 -4.48 15.29 -39.20
CA ILE A 172 -4.23 16.72 -39.01
C ILE A 172 -3.40 17.27 -40.16
N PRO A 173 -3.96 18.13 -41.04
CA PRO A 173 -3.19 18.85 -42.05
C PRO A 173 -2.20 19.85 -41.41
N ASP A 174 -1.05 20.05 -42.05
CA ASP A 174 0.02 20.93 -41.52
C ASP A 174 -0.42 22.41 -41.39
N GLU A 175 -1.31 22.87 -42.26
CA GLU A 175 -1.64 24.28 -42.42
C GLU A 175 -2.91 24.76 -41.65
N ILE A 176 -3.32 24.04 -40.57
CA ILE A 176 -4.51 24.41 -39.81
C ILE A 176 -4.17 25.07 -38.45
N THR A 177 -5.10 25.88 -37.96
CA THR A 177 -4.97 26.57 -36.68
C THR A 177 -5.05 25.61 -35.51
N GLN A 178 -4.52 26.01 -34.34
CA GLN A 178 -4.59 25.23 -33.11
C GLN A 178 -6.03 24.90 -32.67
N GLN A 179 -6.97 25.83 -32.98
CA GLN A 179 -8.39 25.64 -32.69
C GLN A 179 -8.99 24.51 -33.55
N GLN A 180 -8.67 24.50 -34.85
CA GLN A 180 -9.10 23.43 -35.76
C GLN A 180 -8.49 22.05 -35.36
N LYS A 181 -7.20 22.01 -34.97
CA LYS A 181 -6.58 20.79 -34.43
C LYS A 181 -7.35 20.26 -33.23
N SER A 182 -7.71 21.12 -32.28
CA SER A 182 -8.50 20.77 -31.10
C SER A 182 -9.86 20.14 -31.43
N ILE A 183 -10.54 20.64 -32.50
CA ILE A 183 -11.81 20.07 -32.96
C ILE A 183 -11.63 18.66 -33.52
N ILE A 184 -10.56 18.39 -34.26
CA ILE A 184 -10.27 17.05 -34.79
C ILE A 184 -10.01 16.09 -33.66
N TYR A 185 -9.17 16.44 -32.67
CA TYR A 185 -8.94 15.61 -31.50
C TYR A 185 -10.21 15.32 -30.68
N ALA A 186 -11.07 16.33 -30.51
CA ALA A 186 -12.35 16.17 -29.82
C ALA A 186 -13.30 15.22 -30.59
N SER A 187 -13.38 15.37 -31.92
CA SER A 187 -14.15 14.48 -32.78
C SER A 187 -13.68 13.02 -32.70
N GLU A 188 -12.38 12.79 -32.74
CA GLU A 188 -11.80 11.44 -32.62
C GLU A 188 -11.99 10.84 -31.22
N ALA A 189 -11.93 11.65 -30.17
CA ALA A 189 -12.27 11.20 -28.80
C ALA A 189 -13.76 10.82 -28.70
N ASP A 190 -14.66 11.54 -29.40
CA ASP A 190 -16.08 11.22 -29.41
C ASP A 190 -16.41 9.96 -30.20
N VAL A 191 -15.62 9.57 -31.22
CA VAL A 191 -15.75 8.25 -31.87
C VAL A 191 -15.64 7.14 -30.82
N LEU A 192 -14.65 7.21 -29.94
CA LEU A 192 -14.45 6.22 -28.87
C LEU A 192 -15.57 6.30 -27.81
N ASN A 193 -15.97 7.51 -27.42
CA ASN A 193 -17.05 7.69 -26.45
C ASN A 193 -18.38 7.13 -26.98
N VAL A 194 -18.73 7.41 -28.23
CA VAL A 194 -19.96 6.91 -28.82
C VAL A 194 -19.90 5.39 -29.05
N ALA A 195 -18.74 4.85 -29.48
CA ALA A 195 -18.57 3.41 -29.63
C ALA A 195 -18.72 2.66 -28.32
N MET A 196 -18.26 3.23 -27.18
CA MET A 196 -18.27 2.59 -25.87
C MET A 196 -19.52 2.87 -25.05
N PHE A 197 -19.96 4.13 -25.02
CA PHE A 197 -21.01 4.62 -24.12
C PHE A 197 -22.29 5.07 -24.85
N GLY A 198 -22.28 5.10 -26.17
CA GLY A 198 -23.43 5.53 -26.99
C GLY A 198 -23.65 7.04 -27.04
N ILE A 199 -22.84 7.87 -26.37
CA ILE A 199 -22.99 9.33 -26.29
C ILE A 199 -21.66 10.05 -26.44
N THR A 200 -21.72 11.31 -26.94
CA THR A 200 -20.55 12.18 -27.02
C THR A 200 -20.22 12.82 -25.67
N ALA A 201 -19.02 13.38 -25.54
CA ALA A 201 -18.62 14.13 -24.35
C ALA A 201 -19.55 15.34 -24.07
N LYS A 202 -20.06 15.99 -25.13
CA LYS A 202 -21.03 17.09 -25.00
C LYS A 202 -22.36 16.57 -24.46
N GLN A 203 -22.95 15.55 -25.08
CA GLN A 203 -24.21 14.95 -24.64
C GLN A 203 -24.15 14.48 -23.17
N TRP A 204 -23.03 13.90 -22.76
CA TRP A 204 -22.85 13.51 -21.38
C TRP A 204 -22.87 14.71 -20.42
N ARG A 205 -22.16 15.80 -20.74
CA ARG A 205 -22.18 17.03 -19.92
C ARG A 205 -23.57 17.66 -19.83
N ASP A 206 -24.31 17.64 -20.93
CA ASP A 206 -25.67 18.18 -20.98
C ASP A 206 -26.64 17.34 -20.13
N GLN A 207 -26.45 16.02 -20.07
CA GLN A 207 -27.25 15.11 -19.24
C GLN A 207 -26.86 15.15 -17.76
N PHE A 208 -25.60 15.40 -17.45
CA PHE A 208 -25.07 15.38 -16.08
C PHE A 208 -24.36 16.69 -15.69
N PRO A 209 -25.06 17.83 -15.67
CA PRO A 209 -24.45 19.15 -15.49
C PRO A 209 -23.82 19.36 -14.10
N ASN A 210 -24.21 18.56 -13.10
CA ASN A 210 -23.70 18.63 -11.73
C ASN A 210 -22.46 17.77 -11.49
N LEU A 211 -22.08 16.90 -12.43
CA LEU A 211 -20.90 16.06 -12.32
C LEU A 211 -19.66 16.80 -12.87
N LYS A 212 -18.55 16.72 -12.12
CA LYS A 212 -17.26 17.29 -12.55
C LYS A 212 -16.47 16.26 -13.36
N GLY A 213 -15.69 16.73 -14.34
CA GLY A 213 -14.82 15.86 -15.14
C GLY A 213 -15.46 15.42 -16.46
N ASN A 214 -15.28 14.18 -16.84
CA ASN A 214 -15.74 13.63 -18.11
C ASN A 214 -16.32 12.20 -17.92
N ILE A 215 -16.95 11.66 -18.95
CA ILE A 215 -17.61 10.34 -18.92
C ILE A 215 -16.66 9.20 -18.47
N ARG A 216 -15.36 9.30 -18.80
CA ARG A 216 -14.36 8.28 -18.47
C ARG A 216 -14.03 8.25 -16.96
N ASP A 217 -14.22 9.37 -16.25
CA ASP A 217 -14.00 9.46 -14.81
C ASP A 217 -15.05 8.66 -14.00
N TYR A 218 -16.18 8.35 -14.64
CA TYR A 218 -17.30 7.58 -14.09
C TYR A 218 -17.43 6.17 -14.66
N ALA A 219 -16.50 5.78 -15.54
CA ALA A 219 -16.50 4.47 -16.17
C ALA A 219 -15.98 3.38 -15.20
N GLY A 220 -16.60 2.22 -15.23
CA GLY A 220 -16.13 1.04 -14.52
C GLY A 220 -14.82 0.49 -15.09
N ILE A 221 -14.12 -0.35 -14.31
CA ILE A 221 -12.80 -0.87 -14.68
C ILE A 221 -12.83 -1.64 -16.01
N ASN A 222 -13.87 -2.45 -16.26
CA ASN A 222 -14.03 -3.19 -17.49
C ASN A 222 -14.21 -2.27 -18.70
N GLN A 223 -14.94 -1.18 -18.51
CA GLN A 223 -15.12 -0.14 -19.52
C GLN A 223 -13.81 0.58 -19.83
N LEU A 224 -12.99 0.90 -18.82
CA LEU A 224 -11.68 1.54 -19.02
C LEU A 224 -10.69 0.61 -19.73
N ILE A 225 -10.70 -0.70 -19.42
CA ILE A 225 -9.89 -1.70 -20.13
C ILE A 225 -10.30 -1.77 -21.60
N CYS A 226 -11.61 -1.88 -21.87
CA CYS A 226 -12.14 -1.91 -23.21
C CYS A 226 -11.79 -0.63 -23.99
N LEU A 227 -11.95 0.54 -23.38
CA LEU A 227 -11.62 1.83 -23.99
C LEU A 227 -10.14 1.92 -24.36
N SER A 228 -9.24 1.47 -23.47
CA SER A 228 -7.80 1.44 -23.74
C SER A 228 -7.44 0.57 -24.93
N ASN A 229 -8.09 -0.60 -25.06
CA ASN A 229 -7.92 -1.47 -26.23
C ASN A 229 -8.45 -0.81 -27.51
N MET A 230 -9.59 -0.13 -27.41
CA MET A 230 -10.19 0.59 -28.54
C MET A 230 -9.34 1.76 -29.01
N GLU A 231 -8.65 2.47 -28.12
CA GLU A 231 -7.70 3.53 -28.47
C GLU A 231 -6.58 3.00 -29.37
N ASN A 232 -6.00 1.87 -29.00
CA ASN A 232 -4.97 1.22 -29.80
C ASN A 232 -5.49 0.74 -31.16
N LEU A 233 -6.65 0.08 -31.18
CA LEU A 233 -7.26 -0.40 -32.43
C LEU A 233 -7.67 0.77 -33.34
N ASN A 234 -8.19 1.87 -32.80
CA ASN A 234 -8.51 3.06 -33.58
C ASN A 234 -7.27 3.69 -34.20
N ALA A 235 -6.13 3.69 -33.49
CA ALA A 235 -4.86 4.11 -34.08
C ALA A 235 -4.47 3.27 -35.31
N VAL A 236 -4.62 1.96 -35.24
CA VAL A 236 -4.38 1.07 -36.39
C VAL A 236 -5.33 1.40 -37.54
N PHE A 237 -6.61 1.55 -37.27
CA PHE A 237 -7.61 1.88 -38.29
C PHE A 237 -7.39 3.26 -38.93
N ILE A 238 -6.88 4.23 -38.17
CA ILE A 238 -6.47 5.55 -38.69
C ILE A 238 -5.28 5.40 -39.64
N ASN A 239 -4.26 4.62 -39.26
CA ASN A 239 -3.08 4.37 -40.08
C ASN A 239 -3.44 3.62 -41.39
N GLU A 240 -4.48 2.79 -41.36
CA GLU A 240 -5.05 2.09 -42.53
C GLU A 240 -5.98 2.98 -43.37
N ASN A 241 -6.14 4.26 -43.02
CA ASN A 241 -7.02 5.23 -43.69
C ASN A 241 -8.50 4.81 -43.72
N ILE A 242 -8.98 4.06 -42.73
CA ILE A 242 -10.39 3.66 -42.62
C ILE A 242 -11.23 4.90 -42.27
N PRO A 243 -12.32 5.20 -43.01
CA PRO A 243 -13.19 6.33 -42.72
C PRO A 243 -13.77 6.32 -41.31
N GLN A 244 -13.98 7.49 -40.71
CA GLN A 244 -14.45 7.65 -39.31
C GLN A 244 -15.76 6.88 -39.04
N THR A 245 -16.72 6.92 -39.97
CA THR A 245 -18.00 6.23 -39.86
C THR A 245 -17.83 4.70 -39.78
N GLU A 246 -16.92 4.15 -40.59
CA GLU A 246 -16.62 2.72 -40.58
C GLU A 246 -15.86 2.32 -39.31
N ARG A 247 -14.92 3.16 -38.86
CA ARG A 247 -14.20 2.96 -37.61
C ARG A 247 -15.15 2.91 -36.41
N LEU A 248 -16.13 3.82 -36.34
CA LEU A 248 -17.14 3.83 -35.30
C LEU A 248 -17.90 2.50 -35.22
N ILE A 249 -18.37 1.99 -36.37
CA ILE A 249 -19.11 0.70 -36.42
C ILE A 249 -18.24 -0.48 -35.96
N LYS A 250 -16.97 -0.52 -36.42
CA LYS A 250 -16.03 -1.59 -36.04
C LYS A 250 -15.74 -1.54 -34.54
N LEU A 251 -15.44 -0.33 -34.00
CA LEU A 251 -15.13 -0.14 -32.60
C LEU A 251 -16.32 -0.46 -31.68
N ASN A 252 -17.54 -0.07 -32.06
CA ASN A 252 -18.74 -0.42 -31.31
C ASN A 252 -18.95 -1.95 -31.23
N ARG A 253 -18.77 -2.68 -32.34
CA ARG A 253 -18.84 -4.14 -32.33
C ARG A 253 -17.79 -4.77 -31.43
N ILE A 254 -16.56 -4.24 -31.45
CA ILE A 254 -15.47 -4.69 -30.58
C ILE A 254 -15.79 -4.38 -29.12
N ALA A 255 -16.32 -3.19 -28.82
CA ALA A 255 -16.72 -2.83 -27.46
C ALA A 255 -17.74 -3.81 -26.88
N ILE A 256 -18.80 -4.11 -27.63
CA ILE A 256 -19.83 -5.07 -27.20
C ILE A 256 -19.22 -6.44 -26.92
N GLN A 257 -18.38 -6.96 -27.84
CA GLN A 257 -17.75 -8.26 -27.69
C GLN A 257 -16.81 -8.31 -26.48
N GLN A 258 -15.97 -7.29 -26.28
CA GLN A 258 -15.04 -7.25 -25.16
C GLN A 258 -15.75 -7.09 -23.82
N MET A 259 -16.80 -6.27 -23.75
CA MET A 259 -17.58 -6.11 -22.53
C MET A 259 -18.24 -7.42 -22.09
N CYS A 260 -18.85 -8.17 -23.02
CA CYS A 260 -19.40 -9.49 -22.70
C CYS A 260 -18.34 -10.42 -22.08
N ILE A 261 -17.13 -10.46 -22.65
CA ILE A 261 -16.04 -11.31 -22.12
C ILE A 261 -15.58 -10.84 -20.73
N LEU A 262 -15.42 -9.53 -20.53
CA LEU A 262 -14.94 -8.95 -19.27
C LEU A 262 -15.94 -9.14 -18.13
N GLU A 263 -17.24 -9.01 -18.41
CA GLU A 263 -18.32 -9.27 -17.44
C GLU A 263 -18.40 -10.76 -17.07
N ASP A 264 -18.24 -11.67 -18.02
CA ASP A 264 -18.18 -13.11 -17.75
C ASP A 264 -16.99 -13.50 -16.88
N VAL A 265 -15.82 -12.86 -17.07
CA VAL A 265 -14.63 -13.09 -16.24
C VAL A 265 -14.85 -12.59 -14.82
N GLU A 266 -15.51 -11.45 -14.65
CA GLU A 266 -15.82 -10.88 -13.32
C GLU A 266 -16.82 -11.78 -12.57
N ASN A 267 -17.88 -12.24 -13.24
CA ASN A 267 -18.87 -13.15 -12.67
C ASN A 267 -18.25 -14.48 -12.23
N ARG A 268 -17.31 -15.05 -12.99
CA ARG A 268 -16.57 -16.27 -12.61
C ARG A 268 -15.66 -16.08 -11.41
N LYS A 269 -15.13 -14.87 -11.15
CA LYS A 269 -14.33 -14.57 -9.96
C LYS A 269 -15.19 -14.47 -8.69
N LEU A 270 -16.43 -14.03 -8.81
CA LEU A 270 -17.38 -13.93 -7.68
C LEU A 270 -17.93 -15.30 -7.25
N LEU A 271 -17.83 -16.33 -8.10
CA LEU A 271 -18.30 -17.71 -7.83
C LEU A 271 -17.20 -18.63 -7.26
N LYS A 272 -15.97 -18.15 -7.07
CA LYS A 272 -14.85 -18.84 -6.41
C LYS A 272 -14.57 -18.24 -5.05
#